data_2cb43ea1d27e09b4007ed865accdc859
#
_entry.id   2cb43ea1d27e09b4007ed865accdc859
#
_cell.length_a   1.000
_cell.length_b   1.000
_cell.length_c   1.000
_cell.angle_alpha   90.00
_cell.angle_beta   90.00
_cell.angle_gamma   90.00
#
_symmetry.space_group_name_H-M   'P 1'
#
loop_
_entity.id
_entity.type
_entity.pdbx_description
1 polymer ?
#
loop_
_entity_poly.entity_id
_entity_poly.type
_entity_poly.pdbx_seq_one_letter_code
_entity_poly.pdbx_strand_id
1 'polypeptide(L)' 'MFRVNAFTQKGTKFRFRIKSDDIHSVRDTLKEIFEGQNMRLVLVEPV' A
#
# COMPACT_ATOMS: atom_id res chain seq x y z
N MET A 1 -12.96 2.86 -2.71
CA MET A 1 -11.81 2.15 -3.32
C MET A 1 -10.56 3.02 -3.16
N PHE A 2 -9.44 2.39 -2.88
CA PHE A 2 -8.17 3.11 -2.73
C PHE A 2 -7.15 2.57 -3.73
N ARG A 3 -6.33 3.47 -4.25
CA ARG A 3 -5.21 3.13 -5.10
C ARG A 3 -3.93 3.19 -4.27
N VAL A 4 -3.13 2.15 -4.36
CA VAL A 4 -1.87 2.05 -3.64
C VAL A 4 -0.72 2.10 -4.63
N ASN A 5 0.25 2.96 -4.36
CA ASN A 5 1.52 3.02 -5.07
C ASN A 5 2.62 2.90 -4.03
N ALA A 6 3.50 1.93 -4.20
CA ALA A 6 4.55 1.68 -3.23
C ALA A 6 5.88 1.40 -3.92
N PHE A 7 6.96 1.78 -3.24
CA PHE A 7 8.33 1.56 -3.71
C PHE A 7 9.14 0.92 -2.61
N THR A 8 9.88 -0.12 -2.96
CA THR A 8 10.83 -0.74 -2.03
C THR A 8 12.12 0.06 -1.98
N GLN A 9 12.98 -0.26 -1.01
CA GLN A 9 14.33 0.33 -0.93
C GLN A 9 15.18 -0.01 -2.16
N LYS A 10 14.86 -1.11 -2.82
CA LYS A 10 15.56 -1.54 -4.04
C LYS A 10 15.01 -0.89 -5.31
N GLY A 11 13.94 -0.09 -5.19
CA GLY A 11 13.33 0.57 -6.32
C GLY A 11 12.23 -0.22 -7.02
N THR A 12 11.85 -1.37 -6.48
CA THR A 12 10.73 -2.13 -7.05
C THR A 12 9.43 -1.39 -6.79
N LYS A 13 8.60 -1.29 -7.82
CA LYS A 13 7.34 -0.57 -7.76
C LYS A 13 6.18 -1.55 -7.66
N PHE A 14 5.27 -1.28 -6.72
CA PHE A 14 3.98 -1.98 -6.60
C PHE A 14 2.86 -0.99 -6.84
N ARG A 15 1.86 -1.43 -7.60
CA ARG A 15 0.70 -0.62 -7.91
C ARG A 15 -0.53 -1.52 -7.94
N PHE A 16 -1.49 -1.24 -7.06
CA PHE A 16 -2.72 -2.04 -6.98
C PHE A 16 -3.84 -1.23 -6.35
N ARG A 17 -5.05 -1.79 -6.38
CA ARG A 17 -6.23 -1.16 -5.79
C ARG A 17 -6.78 -2.05 -4.68
N ILE A 18 -7.32 -1.42 -3.65
CA ILE A 18 -7.99 -2.10 -2.55
C ILE A 18 -9.43 -1.61 -2.49
N LYS A 19 -10.38 -2.54 -2.53
CA LYS A 19 -11.78 -2.21 -2.41
C LYS A 19 -12.15 -2.13 -0.93
N SER A 20 -12.24 -0.92 -0.40
CA SER A 20 -12.60 -0.67 0.99
C SER A 20 -13.14 0.74 1.13
N ASP A 21 -14.02 0.95 2.12
CA ASP A 21 -14.54 2.27 2.45
C ASP A 21 -13.82 2.87 3.65
N ASP A 22 -12.93 2.11 4.28
CA ASP A 22 -12.26 2.51 5.51
C ASP A 22 -10.75 2.50 5.34
N ILE A 23 -10.15 3.68 5.47
CA ILE A 23 -8.70 3.86 5.34
C ILE A 23 -7.92 3.07 6.41
N HIS A 24 -8.50 2.89 7.61
CA HIS A 24 -7.84 2.12 8.66
C HIS A 24 -7.71 0.65 8.28
N SER A 25 -8.75 0.08 7.68
CA SER A 25 -8.70 -1.30 7.17
C SER A 25 -7.66 -1.43 6.06
N VAL A 26 -7.57 -0.44 5.18
CA VAL A 26 -6.56 -0.42 4.12
C VAL A 26 -5.16 -0.40 4.71
N ARG A 27 -4.92 0.42 5.73
CA ARG A 27 -3.62 0.50 6.41
C ARG A 27 -3.23 -0.84 7.03
N ASP A 28 -4.17 -1.51 7.70
CA ASP A 28 -3.91 -2.81 8.31
C ASP A 28 -3.57 -3.86 7.24
N THR A 29 -4.30 -3.86 6.14
CA THR A 29 -4.04 -4.76 5.01
C THR A 29 -2.64 -4.52 4.44
N LEU A 30 -2.26 -3.25 4.28
CA LEU A 30 -0.93 -2.90 3.75
C LEU A 30 0.18 -3.32 4.70
N LYS A 31 -0.02 -3.21 6.01
CA LYS A 31 0.94 -3.69 6.98
C LYS A 31 1.21 -5.18 6.82
N GLU A 32 0.16 -5.96 6.59
CA GLU A 32 0.30 -7.40 6.36
C GLU A 32 1.01 -7.69 5.04
N ILE A 33 0.62 -7.01 3.96
CA ILE A 33 1.19 -7.23 2.63
C ILE A 33 2.69 -6.92 2.63
N PHE A 34 3.08 -5.82 3.28
CA PHE A 34 4.47 -5.35 3.27
C PHE A 34 5.26 -5.75 4.50
N GLU A 35 4.72 -6.64 5.32
CA GLU A 35 5.44 -7.13 6.51
C GLU A 35 6.77 -7.77 6.12
N GLY A 36 7.82 -7.38 6.82
CA GLY A 36 9.15 -7.91 6.55
C GLY A 36 9.86 -7.31 5.34
N GLN A 37 9.21 -6.38 4.64
CA GLN A 37 9.80 -5.70 3.48
C GLN A 37 10.20 -4.28 3.84
N ASN A 38 11.34 -3.84 3.32
CA ASN A 38 11.80 -2.47 3.51
C ASN A 38 11.16 -1.58 2.44
N MET A 39 10.12 -0.86 2.83
CA MET A 39 9.41 0.03 1.93
C MET A 39 9.97 1.45 2.05
N ARG A 40 10.28 2.05 0.92
CA ARG A 40 10.77 3.43 0.86
C ARG A 40 9.62 4.42 0.92
N LEU A 41 8.53 4.11 0.20
CA LEU A 41 7.40 4.99 0.06
C LEU A 41 6.14 4.17 -0.18
N VAL A 42 5.07 4.52 0.53
CA VAL A 42 3.74 3.94 0.30
C VAL A 42 2.75 5.08 0.23
N LEU A 43 2.10 5.23 -0.92
CA LEU A 43 1.06 6.22 -1.14
C LEU A 43 -0.28 5.55 -1.28
N VAL A 44 -1.28 6.05 -0.55
CA VAL A 44 -2.65 5.55 -0.60
C VAL A 44 -3.56 6.71 -0.94
N GLU A 45 -4.32 6.58 -2.02
CA GLU A 45 -5.21 7.63 -2.50
C GLU A 45 -6.62 7.09 -2.67
N PRO A 46 -7.65 7.87 -2.30
CA PRO A 46 -9.03 7.51 -2.64
C PRO A 46 -9.23 7.62 -4.15
N VAL A 47 -10.00 6.70 -4.67
CA VAL A 47 -10.30 6.67 -6.12
C VAL A 47 -11.80 6.87 -6.35
#